data_323dba66f80a2944b5982bde87eea3af
#
_entry.id   323dba66f80a2944b5982bde87eea3af
#
_cell.length_a   1.000
_cell.length_b   1.000
_cell.length_c   1.000
_cell.angle_alpha   90.00
_cell.angle_beta   90.00
_cell.angle_gamma   90.00
#
_symmetry.space_group_name_H-M   'P 1'
#
loop_
_entity.id
_entity.type
_entity.pdbx_description
1 polymer ?
#
loop_
_entity_poly.entity_id
_entity_poly.type
_entity_poly.pdbx_seq_one_letter_code
_entity_poly.pdbx_strand_id
1 'polypeptide(L)'
;MANKNFGFGTQIRKSPFFDSTVKWGATGFSVYNHMYIPRDFGDPEQNFWNLINNAILCDVAVERQVQIKGPDASKFVQMMTPRDLSNMQVGQCKYVILINQFGGVLNDPVLLKVEDDCYWFSLADSDILFWAQGLNVNKEYDVEITEPDVSPLQLLSLIHI
;
A
#
# COMPACT_ATOMS: atom_id res chain seq x y z
N MET A 1 31.51 11.35 -9.14
CA MET A 1 30.37 10.85 -8.34
C MET A 1 30.82 9.59 -7.62
N ALA A 2 30.80 9.56 -6.29
CA ALA A 2 31.20 8.37 -5.55
C ALA A 2 30.19 7.25 -5.85
N ASN A 3 30.67 6.10 -6.32
CA ASN A 3 29.87 4.89 -6.46
C ASN A 3 29.41 4.47 -5.05
N LYS A 4 28.21 4.82 -4.66
CA LYS A 4 27.61 4.34 -3.43
C LYS A 4 27.20 2.88 -3.65
N ASN A 5 28.05 1.93 -3.21
CA ASN A 5 27.69 0.53 -3.17
C ASN A 5 26.66 0.32 -2.04
N PHE A 6 25.39 0.19 -2.40
CA PHE A 6 24.37 -0.25 -1.47
C PHE A 6 24.47 -1.78 -1.32
N GLY A 7 24.57 -2.25 -0.07
CA GLY A 7 24.39 -3.66 0.25
C GLY A 7 22.89 -3.99 0.29
N PHE A 8 22.38 -4.69 -0.73
CA PHE A 8 20.98 -5.14 -0.75
C PHE A 8 20.86 -6.59 -0.31
N GLY A 9 19.93 -6.88 0.58
CA GLY A 9 19.61 -8.25 0.98
C GLY A 9 18.89 -8.99 -0.15
N THR A 10 19.25 -10.26 -0.36
CA THR A 10 18.69 -11.10 -1.44
C THR A 10 17.23 -11.50 -1.19
N GLN A 11 16.74 -11.37 0.05
CA GLN A 11 15.38 -11.73 0.45
C GLN A 11 14.41 -10.53 0.45
N ILE A 12 14.90 -9.33 0.13
CA ILE A 12 14.08 -8.11 0.07
C ILE A 12 13.75 -7.82 -1.39
N ARG A 13 12.47 -7.64 -1.68
CA ARG A 13 11.99 -7.33 -3.04
C ARG A 13 12.43 -5.95 -3.49
N LYS A 14 12.58 -5.78 -4.80
CA LYS A 14 12.75 -4.48 -5.45
C LYS A 14 11.48 -4.16 -6.23
N SER A 15 11.06 -2.89 -6.21
CA SER A 15 9.97 -2.44 -7.07
C SER A 15 10.39 -2.46 -8.55
N PRO A 16 9.43 -2.44 -9.50
CA PRO A 16 9.74 -2.22 -10.92
C PRO A 16 10.42 -0.88 -11.17
N PHE A 17 10.28 0.07 -10.26
CA PHE A 17 10.83 1.43 -10.35
C PHE A 17 12.18 1.58 -9.64
N PHE A 18 12.67 0.55 -8.95
CA PHE A 18 13.88 0.59 -8.12
C PHE A 18 15.09 1.18 -8.86
N ASP A 19 15.40 0.67 -10.08
CA ASP A 19 16.54 1.16 -10.85
C ASP A 19 16.35 2.62 -11.29
N SER A 20 15.11 3.04 -11.51
CA SER A 20 14.77 4.43 -11.80
C SER A 20 15.03 5.32 -10.59
N THR A 21 14.66 4.90 -9.37
CA THR A 21 14.93 5.67 -8.16
C THR A 21 16.43 5.86 -7.93
N VAL A 22 17.23 4.81 -8.16
CA VAL A 22 18.71 4.89 -8.10
C VAL A 22 19.25 5.86 -9.14
N LYS A 23 18.75 5.78 -10.39
CA LYS A 23 19.15 6.69 -11.49
C LYS A 23 18.83 8.15 -11.15
N TRP A 24 17.69 8.41 -10.51
CA TRP A 24 17.26 9.76 -10.08
C TRP A 24 17.90 10.23 -8.77
N GLY A 25 18.83 9.46 -8.22
CA GLY A 25 19.69 9.90 -7.13
C GLY A 25 19.25 9.49 -5.75
N ALA A 26 18.47 8.41 -5.62
CA ALA A 26 18.18 7.85 -4.31
C ALA A 26 19.48 7.56 -3.54
N THR A 27 19.60 8.08 -2.33
CA THR A 27 20.79 7.99 -1.49
C THR A 27 20.65 7.01 -0.33
N GLY A 28 19.44 6.51 -0.08
CA GLY A 28 19.14 5.55 0.97
C GLY A 28 17.81 4.85 0.73
N PHE A 29 17.68 3.66 1.32
CA PHE A 29 16.49 2.83 1.25
C PHE A 29 16.10 2.33 2.63
N SER A 30 14.80 2.18 2.87
CA SER A 30 14.22 1.41 3.96
C SER A 30 13.59 0.14 3.44
N VAL A 31 13.09 -0.70 4.34
CA VAL A 31 12.26 -1.86 4.02
C VAL A 31 10.84 -1.60 4.53
N TYR A 32 9.86 -1.90 3.71
CA TYR A 32 8.45 -1.74 3.98
C TYR A 32 7.69 -2.82 3.21
N ASN A 33 6.84 -3.60 3.84
CA ASN A 33 6.16 -4.76 3.24
C ASN A 33 7.12 -5.69 2.46
N HIS A 34 8.29 -6.01 3.06
CA HIS A 34 9.32 -6.87 2.47
C HIS A 34 9.91 -6.36 1.14
N MET A 35 9.82 -5.05 0.87
CA MET A 35 10.32 -4.40 -0.34
C MET A 35 11.14 -3.14 0.00
N TYR A 36 12.14 -2.82 -0.82
CA TYR A 36 12.89 -1.58 -0.68
C TYR A 36 12.05 -0.38 -1.10
N ILE A 37 12.02 0.64 -0.23
CA ILE A 37 11.45 1.96 -0.51
C ILE A 37 12.57 3.02 -0.48
N PRO A 38 12.66 3.90 -1.48
CA PRO A 38 13.61 5.00 -1.44
C PRO A 38 13.24 5.97 -0.30
N ARG A 39 14.22 6.32 0.53
CA ARG A 39 14.04 7.19 1.71
C ARG A 39 14.52 8.60 1.50
N ASP A 40 15.55 8.77 0.68
CA ASP A 40 16.30 10.01 0.61
C ASP A 40 16.88 10.18 -0.79
N PHE A 41 16.79 11.41 -1.32
CA PHE A 41 17.35 11.83 -2.60
C PHE A 41 18.41 12.95 -2.41
N GLY A 42 18.92 13.12 -1.20
CA GLY A 42 20.11 13.92 -0.88
C GLY A 42 19.85 15.34 -0.38
N ASP A 43 18.70 15.93 -0.66
CA ASP A 43 18.33 17.27 -0.17
C ASP A 43 16.91 17.26 0.41
N PRO A 44 16.75 16.96 1.71
CA PRO A 44 15.45 16.87 2.36
C PRO A 44 14.72 18.21 2.43
N GLU A 45 15.44 19.34 2.53
CA GLU A 45 14.83 20.66 2.56
C GLU A 45 14.22 21.01 1.20
N GLN A 46 14.96 20.83 0.12
CA GLN A 46 14.45 21.04 -1.23
C GLN A 46 13.28 20.10 -1.54
N ASN A 47 13.33 18.85 -1.14
CA ASN A 47 12.25 17.88 -1.32
C ASN A 47 10.99 18.29 -0.57
N PHE A 48 11.13 18.80 0.67
CA PHE A 48 10.01 19.35 1.44
C PHE A 48 9.37 20.55 0.73
N TRP A 49 10.17 21.50 0.25
CA TRP A 49 9.64 22.68 -0.44
C TRP A 49 9.02 22.33 -1.80
N ASN A 50 9.52 21.29 -2.48
CA ASN A 50 8.88 20.77 -3.69
C ASN A 50 7.49 20.19 -3.40
N LEU A 51 7.32 19.48 -2.29
CA LEU A 51 6.01 18.97 -1.85
C LEU A 51 5.03 20.12 -1.57
N ILE A 52 5.48 21.16 -0.89
CA ILE A 52 4.66 22.31 -0.49
C ILE A 52 4.28 23.18 -1.70
N ASN A 53 5.22 23.48 -2.60
CA ASN A 53 5.07 24.50 -3.63
C ASN A 53 4.84 23.94 -5.05
N ASN A 54 5.07 22.64 -5.24
CA ASN A 54 5.01 21.97 -6.54
C ASN A 54 4.30 20.61 -6.43
N ALA A 55 4.91 19.57 -6.98
CA ALA A 55 4.48 18.18 -6.86
C ALA A 55 5.70 17.27 -6.76
N ILE A 56 5.51 16.13 -6.09
CA ILE A 56 6.50 15.04 -6.00
C ILE A 56 5.91 13.75 -6.52
N LEU A 57 6.76 12.90 -7.10
CA LEU A 57 6.43 11.55 -7.51
C LEU A 57 7.13 10.57 -6.57
N CYS A 58 6.35 9.71 -5.91
CA CYS A 58 6.86 8.72 -4.96
C CYS A 58 6.72 7.31 -5.52
N ASP A 59 7.80 6.51 -5.44
CA ASP A 59 7.70 5.05 -5.59
C ASP A 59 7.11 4.49 -4.30
N VAL A 60 5.83 4.15 -4.34
CA VAL A 60 5.08 3.53 -3.26
C VAL A 60 4.64 2.10 -3.60
N ALA A 61 5.37 1.43 -4.48
CA ALA A 61 5.12 0.03 -4.84
C ALA A 61 5.18 -0.92 -3.62
N VAL A 62 5.79 -0.47 -2.54
CA VAL A 62 5.80 -1.13 -1.22
C VAL A 62 4.43 -1.19 -0.56
N GLU A 63 3.50 -0.31 -0.91
CA GLU A 63 2.10 -0.35 -0.49
C GLU A 63 1.39 -1.45 -1.29
N ARG A 64 1.66 -2.70 -0.93
CA ARG A 64 1.12 -3.86 -1.61
C ARG A 64 -0.40 -3.85 -1.54
N GLN A 65 -1.03 -4.33 -2.62
CA GLN A 65 -2.48 -4.43 -2.68
C GLN A 65 -2.91 -5.81 -2.19
N VAL A 66 -3.93 -5.87 -1.33
CA VAL A 66 -4.64 -7.11 -1.02
C VAL A 66 -6.01 -7.03 -1.66
N GLN A 67 -6.26 -7.89 -2.62
CA GLN A 67 -7.55 -8.01 -3.30
C GLN A 67 -8.45 -8.98 -2.56
N ILE A 68 -9.69 -8.54 -2.36
CA ILE A 68 -10.82 -9.37 -1.90
C ILE A 68 -11.85 -9.32 -3.02
N LYS A 69 -12.09 -10.45 -3.69
CA LYS A 69 -13.03 -10.54 -4.81
C LYS A 69 -13.97 -11.72 -4.64
N GLY A 70 -15.25 -11.50 -4.89
CA GLY A 70 -16.29 -12.54 -4.86
C GLY A 70 -17.62 -12.05 -4.32
N PRO A 71 -18.65 -12.91 -4.34
CA PRO A 71 -20.01 -12.55 -3.94
C PRO A 71 -20.14 -12.00 -2.52
N ASP A 72 -19.28 -12.45 -1.59
CA ASP A 72 -19.27 -11.99 -0.20
C ASP A 72 -18.21 -10.93 0.09
N ALA A 73 -17.54 -10.35 -0.93
CA ALA A 73 -16.44 -9.41 -0.73
C ALA A 73 -16.85 -8.21 0.14
N SER A 74 -18.03 -7.61 -0.10
CA SER A 74 -18.52 -6.49 0.70
C SER A 74 -18.69 -6.83 2.18
N LYS A 75 -19.22 -8.02 2.48
CA LYS A 75 -19.42 -8.48 3.85
C LYS A 75 -18.09 -8.77 4.54
N PHE A 76 -17.19 -9.45 3.81
CA PHE A 76 -15.88 -9.79 4.33
C PHE A 76 -15.05 -8.55 4.64
N VAL A 77 -15.00 -7.57 3.72
CA VAL A 77 -14.29 -6.31 3.92
C VAL A 77 -14.91 -5.51 5.08
N GLN A 78 -16.26 -5.45 5.17
CA GLN A 78 -16.93 -4.77 6.29
C GLN A 78 -16.60 -5.41 7.65
N MET A 79 -16.43 -6.72 7.72
CA MET A 79 -16.06 -7.43 8.95
C MET A 79 -14.65 -7.06 9.44
N MET A 80 -13.73 -6.70 8.53
CA MET A 80 -12.34 -6.37 8.85
C MET A 80 -12.16 -4.96 9.44
N THR A 81 -13.13 -4.04 9.28
CA THR A 81 -13.02 -2.65 9.71
C THR A 81 -14.26 -2.17 10.46
N PRO A 82 -14.12 -1.33 11.50
CA PRO A 82 -15.25 -0.70 12.16
C PRO A 82 -15.89 0.45 11.36
N ARG A 83 -15.23 0.88 10.26
CA ARG A 83 -15.78 1.95 9.43
C ARG A 83 -16.95 1.43 8.58
N ASP A 84 -18.09 2.16 8.59
CA ASP A 84 -19.22 1.84 7.72
C ASP A 84 -18.87 2.03 6.23
N LEU A 85 -19.00 0.95 5.46
CA LEU A 85 -18.73 0.88 4.04
C LEU A 85 -20.00 0.74 3.19
N SER A 86 -21.19 0.69 3.81
CA SER A 86 -22.46 0.39 3.15
C SER A 86 -22.78 1.28 1.92
N ASN A 87 -22.31 2.53 1.94
CA ASN A 87 -22.54 3.52 0.89
C ASN A 87 -21.33 3.71 -0.05
N MET A 88 -20.35 2.79 -0.01
CA MET A 88 -19.16 2.91 -0.85
C MET A 88 -19.45 2.56 -2.30
N GLN A 89 -19.18 3.51 -3.21
CA GLN A 89 -19.39 3.35 -4.66
C GLN A 89 -18.12 2.85 -5.35
N VAL A 90 -18.28 2.18 -6.50
CA VAL A 90 -17.16 1.80 -7.37
C VAL A 90 -16.33 3.04 -7.73
N GLY A 91 -14.99 2.90 -7.68
CA GLY A 91 -14.03 3.98 -7.91
C GLY A 91 -13.76 4.87 -6.69
N GLN A 92 -14.48 4.69 -5.58
CA GLN A 92 -14.19 5.43 -4.35
C GLN A 92 -13.07 4.79 -3.54
N CYS A 93 -12.29 5.66 -2.88
CA CYS A 93 -11.31 5.29 -1.87
C CYS A 93 -11.79 5.74 -0.49
N LYS A 94 -11.51 4.93 0.54
CA LYS A 94 -11.70 5.30 1.95
C LYS A 94 -10.48 4.88 2.75
N TYR A 95 -9.97 5.78 3.58
CA TYR A 95 -9.01 5.42 4.61
C TYR A 95 -9.72 4.60 5.69
N VAL A 96 -9.23 3.41 6.01
CA VAL A 96 -9.84 2.51 6.98
C VAL A 96 -8.79 2.01 7.98
N ILE A 97 -9.26 1.54 9.13
CA ILE A 97 -8.42 0.88 10.14
C ILE A 97 -8.85 -0.58 10.21
N LEU A 98 -7.91 -1.49 10.04
CA LEU A 98 -8.11 -2.92 10.25
C LEU A 98 -7.77 -3.26 11.71
N ILE A 99 -8.66 -3.96 12.38
CA ILE A 99 -8.53 -4.27 13.80
C ILE A 99 -8.67 -5.78 14.06
N ASN A 100 -8.04 -6.22 15.15
CA ASN A 100 -8.29 -7.56 15.68
C ASN A 100 -9.48 -7.58 16.65
N GLN A 101 -9.83 -8.76 17.17
CA GLN A 101 -10.96 -8.97 18.09
C GLN A 101 -10.82 -8.22 19.43
N PHE A 102 -9.68 -7.70 19.76
CA PHE A 102 -9.42 -6.91 20.98
C PHE A 102 -9.39 -5.39 20.71
N GLY A 103 -9.67 -4.96 19.48
CA GLY A 103 -9.59 -3.55 19.06
C GLY A 103 -8.17 -3.05 18.79
N GLY A 104 -7.18 -3.94 18.78
CA GLY A 104 -5.81 -3.59 18.38
C GLY A 104 -5.72 -3.34 16.89
N VAL A 105 -5.05 -2.23 16.51
CA VAL A 105 -4.83 -1.85 15.10
C VAL A 105 -3.81 -2.79 14.48
N LEU A 106 -4.17 -3.40 13.35
CA LEU A 106 -3.32 -4.27 12.55
C LEU A 106 -2.70 -3.53 11.36
N ASN A 107 -3.47 -2.66 10.73
CA ASN A 107 -3.08 -1.88 9.57
C ASN A 107 -4.04 -0.70 9.39
N ASP A 108 -3.63 0.32 8.64
CA ASP A 108 -4.41 1.51 8.35
C ASP A 108 -4.44 1.82 6.83
N PRO A 109 -4.92 0.88 5.99
CA PRO A 109 -4.83 0.97 4.56
C PRO A 109 -5.80 2.00 3.97
N VAL A 110 -5.54 2.36 2.71
CA VAL A 110 -6.57 2.92 1.84
C VAL A 110 -7.32 1.76 1.19
N LEU A 111 -8.64 1.73 1.39
CA LEU A 111 -9.55 0.79 0.75
C LEU A 111 -10.09 1.40 -0.53
N LEU A 112 -9.95 0.70 -1.65
CA LEU A 112 -10.53 1.03 -2.95
C LEU A 112 -11.61 0.01 -3.30
N LYS A 113 -12.81 0.47 -3.68
CA LYS A 113 -13.82 -0.37 -4.32
C LYS A 113 -13.59 -0.36 -5.83
N VAL A 114 -13.00 -1.44 -6.36
CA VAL A 114 -12.61 -1.56 -7.78
C VAL A 114 -13.81 -1.93 -8.67
N GLU A 115 -14.60 -2.90 -8.21
CA GLU A 115 -15.83 -3.38 -8.84
C GLU A 115 -16.89 -3.61 -7.75
N ASP A 116 -18.10 -3.99 -8.10
CA ASP A 116 -19.16 -4.23 -7.11
C ASP A 116 -18.81 -5.35 -6.12
N ASP A 117 -18.09 -6.35 -6.59
CA ASP A 117 -17.63 -7.52 -5.84
C ASP A 117 -16.11 -7.58 -5.65
N CYS A 118 -15.39 -6.46 -5.87
CA CYS A 118 -13.93 -6.41 -5.80
C CYS A 118 -13.43 -5.19 -5.03
N TYR A 119 -12.63 -5.45 -4.01
CA TYR A 119 -12.00 -4.43 -3.17
C TYR A 119 -10.48 -4.65 -3.09
N TRP A 120 -9.73 -3.55 -3.05
CA TRP A 120 -8.30 -3.55 -2.81
C TRP A 120 -7.99 -2.78 -1.53
N PHE A 121 -7.19 -3.38 -0.66
CA PHE A 121 -6.51 -2.68 0.42
C PHE A 121 -5.10 -2.30 -0.04
N SER A 122 -4.80 -1.00 -0.12
CA SER A 122 -3.44 -0.47 -0.30
C SER A 122 -2.79 -0.36 1.07
N LEU A 123 -1.83 -1.23 1.35
CA LEU A 123 -1.41 -1.54 2.72
C LEU A 123 -0.36 -0.57 3.28
N ALA A 124 -0.50 -0.24 4.56
CA ALA A 124 0.64 0.09 5.40
C ALA A 124 1.49 -1.17 5.72
N ASP A 125 2.57 -1.02 6.49
CA ASP A 125 3.56 -2.09 6.73
C ASP A 125 3.02 -3.19 7.67
N SER A 126 2.39 -4.22 7.11
CA SER A 126 2.08 -5.49 7.80
C SER A 126 1.52 -6.57 6.86
N ASP A 127 1.52 -7.84 7.31
CA ASP A 127 1.13 -9.03 6.52
C ASP A 127 -0.40 -9.24 6.47
N ILE A 128 -1.15 -8.27 5.97
CA ILE A 128 -2.62 -8.32 5.90
C ILE A 128 -3.14 -9.39 4.94
N LEU A 129 -2.38 -9.76 3.89
CA LEU A 129 -2.75 -10.87 3.02
C LEU A 129 -2.97 -12.15 3.84
N PHE A 130 -2.00 -12.53 4.67
CA PHE A 130 -2.09 -13.74 5.49
C PHE A 130 -3.15 -13.61 6.59
N TRP A 131 -3.33 -12.41 7.15
CA TRP A 131 -4.42 -12.15 8.09
C TRP A 131 -5.79 -12.37 7.46
N ALA A 132 -6.05 -11.78 6.29
CA ALA A 132 -7.31 -11.95 5.57
C ALA A 132 -7.57 -13.41 5.18
N GLN A 133 -6.54 -14.12 4.66
CA GLN A 133 -6.63 -15.54 4.36
C GLN A 133 -6.92 -16.37 5.62
N GLY A 134 -6.28 -16.03 6.75
CA GLY A 134 -6.52 -16.68 8.05
C GLY A 134 -7.94 -16.47 8.58
N LEU A 135 -8.51 -15.28 8.40
CA LEU A 135 -9.90 -14.99 8.77
C LEU A 135 -10.92 -15.84 7.99
N ASN A 136 -10.60 -16.21 6.75
CA ASN A 136 -11.46 -17.02 5.89
C ASN A 136 -10.96 -18.48 5.74
N VAL A 137 -10.16 -18.98 6.67
CA VAL A 137 -9.58 -20.34 6.59
C VAL A 137 -10.66 -21.42 6.49
N ASN A 138 -11.81 -21.22 7.13
CA ASN A 138 -12.96 -22.13 7.10
C ASN A 138 -13.87 -21.92 5.88
N LYS A 139 -13.53 -20.98 4.98
CA LYS A 139 -14.33 -20.63 3.79
C LYS A 139 -15.78 -20.26 4.10
N GLU A 140 -15.98 -19.49 5.16
CA GLU A 140 -17.30 -18.98 5.56
C GLU A 140 -17.82 -17.93 4.57
N TYR A 141 -16.90 -17.24 3.87
CA TYR A 141 -17.21 -16.24 2.84
C TYR A 141 -16.77 -16.75 1.47
N ASP A 142 -17.62 -16.56 0.48
CA ASP A 142 -17.30 -16.87 -0.92
C ASP A 142 -16.49 -15.71 -1.53
N VAL A 143 -15.18 -15.70 -1.22
CA VAL A 143 -14.21 -14.71 -1.69
C VAL A 143 -12.88 -15.36 -2.04
N GLU A 144 -12.24 -14.81 -3.07
CA GLU A 144 -10.84 -15.02 -3.41
C GLU A 144 -10.00 -13.89 -2.79
N ILE A 145 -8.92 -14.26 -2.08
CA ILE A 145 -8.03 -13.33 -1.39
C ILE A 145 -6.63 -13.48 -1.96
N THR A 146 -6.19 -12.46 -2.70
CA THR A 146 -4.95 -12.49 -3.48
C THR A 146 -4.15 -11.19 -3.36
N GLU A 147 -2.90 -11.22 -3.81
CA GLU A 147 -2.06 -10.04 -4.03
C GLU A 147 -1.95 -9.83 -5.55
N PRO A 148 -2.65 -8.84 -6.16
CA PRO A 148 -2.53 -8.56 -7.57
C PRO A 148 -1.13 -8.02 -7.91
N ASP A 149 -0.63 -8.35 -9.10
CA ASP A 149 0.68 -7.88 -9.56
C ASP A 149 0.58 -6.43 -10.08
N VAL A 150 0.47 -5.51 -9.15
CA VAL A 150 0.42 -4.07 -9.40
C VAL A 150 1.43 -3.33 -8.53
N SER A 151 1.93 -2.22 -9.03
CA SER A 151 2.93 -1.40 -8.34
C SER A 151 2.51 0.06 -8.40
N PRO A 152 1.97 0.62 -7.30
CA PRO A 152 1.48 1.98 -7.30
C PRO A 152 2.61 3.02 -7.33
N LEU A 153 2.33 4.14 -8.00
CA LEU A 153 3.07 5.39 -7.89
C LEU A 153 2.14 6.44 -7.28
N GLN A 154 2.66 7.28 -6.41
CA GLN A 154 1.92 8.39 -5.83
C GLN A 154 2.43 9.71 -6.38
N LEU A 155 1.56 10.45 -7.06
CA LEU A 155 1.77 11.85 -7.39
C LEU A 155 1.13 12.71 -6.30
N LEU A 156 1.95 13.43 -5.54
CA LEU A 156 1.51 14.17 -4.36
C LEU A 156 1.83 15.66 -4.53
N SER A 157 0.85 16.50 -4.19
CA SER A 157 0.99 17.96 -4.14
C SER A 157 0.05 18.53 -3.09
N LEU A 158 0.51 19.52 -2.32
CA LEU A 158 -0.30 20.21 -1.31
C LEU A 158 -0.97 21.50 -1.83
N ILE A 159 -0.56 21.99 -3.00
CA ILE A 159 -1.16 23.21 -3.60
C ILE A 159 -2.30 22.92 -4.60
N HIS A 160 -2.43 21.67 -5.07
CA HIS A 160 -3.44 21.27 -6.07
C HIS A 160 -4.69 20.61 -5.45
N ILE A 161 -4.86 20.71 -4.15
CA ILE A 161 -6.00 20.13 -3.42
C ILE A 161 -7.25 20.99 -3.56
#